data_c479b79d6c485423f31135442aab7a16
#
_entry.id   c479b79d6c485423f31135442aab7a16
#
_cell.length_a   1.000
_cell.length_b   1.000
_cell.length_c   1.000
_cell.angle_alpha   90.00
_cell.angle_beta   90.00
_cell.angle_gamma   90.00
#
_symmetry.space_group_name_H-M   'P 1'
#
loop_
_entity.id
_entity.type
_entity.pdbx_description
1 polymer ?
#
loop_
_entity_poly.entity_id
_entity_poly.type
_entity_poly.pdbx_seq_one_letter_code
_entity_poly.pdbx_strand_id
1 'polypeptide(L)'
;LLFDTGLGDGLWLFENDSIQCNKNFFVDVLGRGFSGDVEGKKSRVSQVVFENNTLKNALVAYPEKTFFGQKRIFKDRNGSLGGEIIKRFNWILDYENQKFYFKKNDFFFLLFEYNMAGIEVQHSGAQWMKGEAIANYSNSSITSQEFIFDNTNIKFNYQYELKPIFEIYAVRDNSAAARAGLQIGDKIIKLNNKEAYKLSLESITN
;
A
#
# COMPACT_ATOMS: atom_id res chain seq x y z
N LEU A 1 15.51 18.67 -4.12
CA LEU A 1 14.75 17.50 -3.68
C LEU A 1 15.69 16.37 -3.25
N LEU A 2 15.27 15.55 -2.28
CA LEU A 2 15.92 14.27 -1.97
C LEU A 2 15.37 13.19 -2.91
N PHE A 3 16.23 12.40 -3.53
CA PHE A 3 15.83 11.20 -4.24
C PHE A 3 15.61 10.07 -3.21
N ASP A 4 14.36 9.67 -2.99
CA ASP A 4 13.97 8.83 -1.85
C ASP A 4 13.19 7.60 -2.33
N THR A 5 13.88 6.47 -2.43
CA THR A 5 13.29 5.19 -2.87
C THR A 5 12.41 4.54 -1.79
N GLY A 6 12.49 5.00 -0.55
CA GLY A 6 11.66 4.54 0.56
C GLY A 6 10.33 5.28 0.69
N LEU A 7 10.16 6.39 -0.06
CA LEU A 7 8.93 7.16 -0.08
C LEU A 7 7.97 6.58 -1.15
N GLY A 8 6.78 6.11 -0.72
CA GLY A 8 5.77 5.57 -1.63
C GLY A 8 5.11 6.63 -2.52
N ASP A 9 4.82 7.81 -1.97
CA ASP A 9 4.24 8.93 -2.73
C ASP A 9 5.14 9.39 -3.89
N GLY A 10 4.58 10.21 -4.80
CA GLY A 10 5.36 10.72 -5.94
C GLY A 10 6.28 11.88 -5.56
N LEU A 11 5.75 12.85 -4.87
CA LEU A 11 6.47 14.08 -4.52
C LEU A 11 5.98 14.59 -3.16
N TRP A 12 6.91 14.80 -2.25
CA TRP A 12 6.68 15.57 -1.05
C TRP A 12 7.28 16.97 -1.21
N LEU A 13 6.52 18.00 -0.90
CA LEU A 13 6.99 19.38 -0.88
C LEU A 13 6.82 19.97 0.53
N PHE A 14 7.82 20.68 0.99
CA PHE A 14 7.78 21.36 2.30
C PHE A 14 7.26 22.76 2.12
N GLU A 15 6.11 23.05 2.74
CA GLU A 15 5.49 24.37 2.65
C GLU A 15 6.40 25.45 3.24
N ASN A 16 6.61 26.51 2.46
CA ASN A 16 7.34 27.72 2.83
C ASN A 16 6.73 28.92 2.09
N ASP A 17 7.36 30.10 2.14
CA ASP A 17 6.84 31.31 1.52
C ASP A 17 6.65 31.18 -0.02
N SER A 18 7.45 30.32 -0.66
CA SER A 18 7.40 30.11 -2.12
C SER A 18 6.67 28.83 -2.53
N ILE A 19 6.54 27.87 -1.63
CA ILE A 19 5.91 26.57 -1.88
C ILE A 19 4.70 26.45 -0.97
N GLN A 20 3.50 26.48 -1.55
CA GLN A 20 2.26 26.36 -0.82
C GLN A 20 1.34 25.33 -1.48
N CYS A 21 0.61 24.58 -0.65
CA CYS A 21 -0.44 23.69 -1.13
C CYS A 21 -1.55 24.52 -1.79
N ASN A 22 -2.10 24.06 -2.90
CA ASN A 22 -3.25 24.71 -3.51
C ASN A 22 -4.52 24.55 -2.64
N LYS A 23 -5.59 25.25 -2.98
CA LYS A 23 -6.84 25.24 -2.20
C LYS A 23 -7.59 23.92 -2.26
N ASN A 24 -7.35 23.11 -3.31
CA ASN A 24 -8.00 21.82 -3.50
C ASN A 24 -7.11 20.71 -2.95
N PHE A 25 -7.24 20.44 -1.68
CA PHE A 25 -6.50 19.38 -0.99
C PHE A 25 -7.42 18.59 -0.05
N PHE A 26 -6.95 17.45 0.38
CA PHE A 26 -7.49 16.70 1.51
C PHE A 26 -6.34 16.33 2.46
N VAL A 27 -6.68 16.13 3.73
CA VAL A 27 -5.72 15.66 4.74
C VAL A 27 -5.70 14.14 4.71
N ASP A 28 -4.52 13.55 4.81
CA ASP A 28 -4.32 12.11 4.78
C ASP A 28 -3.11 11.70 5.61
N VAL A 29 -3.04 10.43 5.99
CA VAL A 29 -1.81 9.81 6.46
C VAL A 29 -0.93 9.57 5.25
N LEU A 30 0.24 10.21 5.24
CA LEU A 30 1.20 10.15 4.13
C LEU A 30 2.14 8.96 4.22
N GLY A 31 2.15 8.29 5.36
CA GLY A 31 2.99 7.13 5.63
C GLY A 31 3.40 7.04 7.08
N ARG A 32 4.22 6.04 7.41
CA ARG A 32 4.74 5.83 8.75
C ARG A 32 6.26 5.89 8.75
N GLY A 33 6.82 6.79 9.54
CA GLY A 33 8.26 6.91 9.75
C GLY A 33 8.71 6.41 11.12
N PHE A 34 9.99 6.55 11.42
CA PHE A 34 10.54 6.19 12.74
C PHE A 34 9.89 6.94 13.92
N SER A 35 9.30 8.10 13.67
CA SER A 35 8.71 8.96 14.71
C SER A 35 7.19 8.80 14.81
N GLY A 36 6.61 7.87 14.08
CA GLY A 36 5.16 7.65 14.01
C GLY A 36 4.57 7.99 12.65
N ASP A 37 3.26 8.15 12.61
CA ASP A 37 2.53 8.46 11.39
C ASP A 37 2.83 9.90 10.96
N VAL A 38 2.96 10.08 9.65
CA VAL A 38 3.17 11.36 9.00
C VAL A 38 1.85 11.80 8.41
N GLU A 39 1.30 12.87 8.94
CA GLU A 39 0.09 13.48 8.40
C GLU A 39 0.45 14.67 7.50
N GLY A 40 -0.47 15.02 6.63
CA GLY A 40 -0.31 16.17 5.76
C GLY A 40 -1.40 16.29 4.71
N LYS A 41 -1.24 17.30 3.85
CA LYS A 41 -2.16 17.57 2.77
C LYS A 41 -1.74 16.81 1.51
N LYS A 42 -2.70 16.21 0.81
CA LYS A 42 -2.51 15.70 -0.56
C LYS A 42 -3.27 16.56 -1.54
N SER A 43 -2.64 16.88 -2.66
CA SER A 43 -3.21 17.68 -3.72
C SER A 43 -2.66 17.28 -5.08
N ARG A 44 -3.20 17.89 -6.14
CA ARG A 44 -2.69 17.72 -7.50
C ARG A 44 -2.06 19.02 -8.00
N VAL A 45 -0.91 18.87 -8.64
CA VAL A 45 -0.30 19.94 -9.43
C VAL A 45 -0.55 19.68 -10.92
N SER A 46 -0.68 20.75 -11.70
CA SER A 46 -0.93 20.63 -13.14
C SER A 46 0.17 19.87 -13.85
N GLN A 47 1.40 20.11 -13.46
CA GLN A 47 2.56 19.42 -14.04
C GLN A 47 3.78 19.42 -13.12
N VAL A 48 4.60 18.39 -13.28
CA VAL A 48 5.96 18.30 -12.75
C VAL A 48 6.89 18.12 -13.95
N VAL A 49 7.90 18.98 -14.05
CA VAL A 49 8.81 18.99 -15.19
C VAL A 49 10.20 18.56 -14.75
N PHE A 50 10.75 17.56 -15.46
CA PHE A 50 12.13 17.11 -15.34
C PHE A 50 12.79 17.24 -16.71
N GLU A 51 13.62 18.26 -16.90
CA GLU A 51 14.19 18.62 -18.18
C GLU A 51 13.10 18.67 -19.28
N ASN A 52 13.16 17.78 -20.27
CA ASN A 52 12.21 17.69 -21.37
C ASN A 52 11.01 16.76 -21.09
N ASN A 53 10.86 16.29 -19.85
CA ASN A 53 9.80 15.35 -19.47
C ASN A 53 8.76 16.03 -18.59
N THR A 54 7.50 15.98 -18.99
CA THR A 54 6.38 16.57 -18.25
C THR A 54 5.43 15.47 -17.77
N LEU A 55 5.27 15.38 -16.47
CA LEU A 55 4.25 14.56 -15.82
C LEU A 55 3.05 15.45 -15.50
N LYS A 56 1.88 15.11 -16.03
CA LYS A 56 0.66 15.91 -15.85
C LYS A 56 -0.17 15.39 -14.66
N ASN A 57 -0.86 16.30 -13.99
CA ASN A 57 -1.78 16.00 -12.89
C ASN A 57 -1.15 15.15 -11.77
N ALA A 58 0.12 15.41 -11.49
CA ALA A 58 0.86 14.65 -10.48
C ALA A 58 0.29 14.88 -9.07
N LEU A 59 0.25 13.80 -8.28
CA LEU A 59 -0.07 13.89 -6.87
C LEU A 59 1.15 14.41 -6.10
N VAL A 60 0.88 15.36 -5.21
CA VAL A 60 1.88 15.96 -4.34
C VAL A 60 1.35 15.96 -2.92
N ALA A 61 2.19 15.55 -1.98
CA ALA A 61 1.89 15.64 -0.58
C ALA A 61 2.72 16.75 0.09
N TYR A 62 2.11 17.36 1.09
CA TYR A 62 2.68 18.44 1.89
C TYR A 62 2.64 18.00 3.35
N PRO A 63 3.70 17.33 3.83
CA PRO A 63 3.75 16.86 5.21
C PRO A 63 3.70 18.01 6.19
N GLU A 64 3.09 17.79 7.36
CA GLU A 64 3.06 18.80 8.42
C GLU A 64 4.46 19.13 8.92
N LYS A 65 4.71 20.42 9.16
CA LYS A 65 6.00 20.91 9.66
C LYS A 65 6.39 20.29 10.99
N THR A 66 5.44 19.96 11.81
CA THR A 66 5.61 19.31 13.13
C THR A 66 6.31 17.96 13.04
N PHE A 67 6.09 17.22 11.94
CA PHE A 67 6.72 15.91 11.74
C PHE A 67 8.25 15.99 11.66
N PHE A 68 8.77 17.02 11.03
CA PHE A 68 10.22 17.15 10.86
C PHE A 68 10.92 17.67 12.11
N GLY A 69 10.19 18.32 13.04
CA GLY A 69 10.71 18.86 14.29
C GLY A 69 11.98 19.70 14.09
N GLN A 70 12.89 19.60 15.06
CA GLN A 70 14.25 20.19 14.94
C GLN A 70 15.23 19.28 14.18
N LYS A 71 14.75 18.19 13.57
CA LYS A 71 15.61 17.29 12.78
C LYS A 71 16.15 18.05 11.58
N ARG A 72 17.44 17.91 11.36
CA ARG A 72 18.20 18.55 10.30
C ARG A 72 17.63 18.24 8.91
N ILE A 73 16.64 19.00 8.47
CA ILE A 73 16.37 19.13 7.05
C ILE A 73 17.53 19.94 6.51
N PHE A 74 18.25 19.44 5.52
CA PHE A 74 19.27 20.23 4.85
C PHE A 74 18.67 21.58 4.45
N LYS A 75 19.35 22.69 4.75
CA LYS A 75 18.83 24.06 4.66
C LYS A 75 18.13 24.38 3.32
N ASP A 76 18.57 23.72 2.24
CA ASP A 76 18.06 23.96 0.88
C ASP A 76 17.18 22.83 0.35
N ARG A 77 16.73 21.92 1.22
CA ARG A 77 15.85 20.82 0.82
C ARG A 77 14.40 21.28 0.83
N ASN A 78 13.78 21.37 -0.36
CA ASN A 78 12.37 21.74 -0.51
C ASN A 78 11.42 20.54 -0.52
N GLY A 79 11.92 19.31 -0.49
CA GLY A 79 11.07 18.14 -0.52
C GLY A 79 11.81 16.85 -0.87
N SER A 80 11.03 15.83 -1.23
CA SER A 80 11.51 14.50 -1.65
C SER A 80 10.83 14.04 -2.93
N LEU A 81 11.59 13.42 -3.80
CA LEU A 81 11.10 12.70 -4.98
C LEU A 81 10.95 11.23 -4.61
N GLY A 82 9.75 10.69 -4.69
CA GLY A 82 9.43 9.35 -4.26
C GLY A 82 9.05 8.36 -5.36
N GLY A 83 8.69 7.15 -4.93
CA GLY A 83 8.53 5.96 -5.76
C GLY A 83 7.55 6.12 -6.92
N GLU A 84 6.40 6.79 -6.70
CA GLU A 84 5.41 7.00 -7.76
C GLU A 84 5.95 7.78 -8.97
N ILE A 85 6.93 8.67 -8.77
CA ILE A 85 7.61 9.34 -9.89
C ILE A 85 8.85 8.55 -10.32
N ILE A 86 9.62 8.04 -9.36
CA ILE A 86 10.85 7.29 -9.64
C ILE A 86 10.57 6.09 -10.56
N LYS A 87 9.52 5.33 -10.32
CA LYS A 87 9.13 4.15 -11.13
C LYS A 87 8.84 4.44 -12.60
N ARG A 88 8.59 5.71 -12.97
CA ARG A 88 8.24 6.13 -14.35
C ARG A 88 9.44 6.29 -15.27
N PHE A 89 10.62 6.08 -14.72
CA PHE A 89 11.88 6.21 -15.45
C PHE A 89 12.81 5.05 -15.12
N ASN A 90 13.68 4.70 -16.07
CA ASN A 90 14.86 3.90 -15.82
C ASN A 90 15.99 4.87 -15.45
N TRP A 91 16.63 4.65 -14.31
CA TRP A 91 17.65 5.54 -13.75
C TRP A 91 19.02 4.90 -13.78
N ILE A 92 20.03 5.72 -14.04
CA ILE A 92 21.44 5.40 -13.83
C ILE A 92 21.99 6.46 -12.88
N LEU A 93 22.48 6.03 -11.72
CA LEU A 93 23.06 6.88 -10.70
C LEU A 93 24.58 6.78 -10.76
N ASP A 94 25.22 7.81 -11.31
CA ASP A 94 26.68 7.91 -11.38
C ASP A 94 27.17 8.71 -10.17
N TYR A 95 27.49 7.99 -9.10
CA TYR A 95 27.95 8.60 -7.84
C TYR A 95 29.31 9.26 -7.99
N GLU A 96 30.19 8.71 -8.81
CA GLU A 96 31.54 9.23 -9.00
C GLU A 96 31.51 10.62 -9.65
N ASN A 97 30.70 10.79 -10.69
CA ASN A 97 30.57 12.05 -11.41
C ASN A 97 29.39 12.90 -10.91
N GLN A 98 28.67 12.48 -9.87
CA GLN A 98 27.51 13.16 -9.29
C GLN A 98 26.41 13.46 -10.32
N LYS A 99 26.13 12.49 -11.20
CA LYS A 99 25.16 12.62 -12.30
C LYS A 99 24.03 11.61 -12.18
N PHE A 100 22.86 12.05 -12.59
CA PHE A 100 21.70 11.19 -12.79
C PHE A 100 21.37 11.17 -14.27
N TYR A 101 21.27 9.96 -14.83
CA TYR A 101 20.72 9.76 -16.16
C TYR A 101 19.39 9.06 -16.04
N PHE A 102 18.40 9.48 -16.82
CA PHE A 102 17.08 8.88 -16.76
C PHE A 102 16.41 8.86 -18.12
N LYS A 103 15.61 7.82 -18.36
CA LYS A 103 14.84 7.61 -19.58
C LYS A 103 13.44 7.15 -19.20
N LYS A 104 12.42 7.69 -19.86
CA LYS A 104 11.03 7.21 -19.73
C LYS A 104 10.94 5.72 -19.96
N ASN A 105 10.11 5.05 -19.16
CA ASN A 105 9.73 3.67 -19.34
C ASN A 105 8.21 3.56 -19.56
N ASP A 106 7.67 2.34 -19.59
CA ASP A 106 6.24 2.08 -19.86
C ASP A 106 5.30 2.66 -18.79
N PHE A 107 5.79 2.87 -17.57
CA PHE A 107 5.00 3.49 -16.49
C PHE A 107 4.87 5.01 -16.63
N PHE A 108 5.62 5.64 -17.53
CA PHE A 108 5.64 7.12 -17.67
C PHE A 108 4.25 7.71 -17.93
N PHE A 109 3.43 7.02 -18.70
CA PHE A 109 2.11 7.49 -19.12
C PHE A 109 0.97 7.08 -18.19
N LEU A 110 1.25 6.31 -17.12
CA LEU A 110 0.24 5.93 -16.16
C LEU A 110 -0.31 7.17 -15.44
N LEU A 111 -1.61 7.15 -15.15
CA LEU A 111 -2.23 8.18 -14.35
C LEU A 111 -1.68 8.14 -12.91
N PHE A 112 -1.76 9.28 -12.24
CA PHE A 112 -1.53 9.34 -10.81
C PHE A 112 -2.85 9.06 -10.09
N GLU A 113 -2.89 7.96 -9.38
CA GLU A 113 -4.05 7.52 -8.61
C GLU A 113 -3.78 7.66 -7.12
N TYR A 114 -4.82 7.77 -6.34
CA TYR A 114 -4.76 7.77 -4.88
C TYR A 114 -5.85 6.87 -4.32
N ASN A 115 -5.66 6.39 -3.12
CA ASN A 115 -6.62 5.55 -2.44
C ASN A 115 -7.94 6.30 -2.19
N MET A 116 -8.95 6.03 -3.03
CA MET A 116 -10.26 6.66 -2.94
C MET A 116 -11.11 6.09 -1.80
N ALA A 117 -10.85 4.88 -1.34
CA ALA A 117 -11.52 4.32 -0.17
C ALA A 117 -11.17 5.12 1.10
N GLY A 118 -9.94 5.60 1.18
CA GLY A 118 -9.44 6.40 2.30
C GLY A 118 -9.13 5.56 3.54
N ILE A 119 -8.58 4.35 3.32
CA ILE A 119 -8.04 3.49 4.39
C ILE A 119 -6.58 3.20 4.11
N GLU A 120 -5.81 3.10 5.16
CA GLU A 120 -4.47 2.53 5.09
C GLU A 120 -4.47 1.17 5.78
N VAL A 121 -3.87 0.17 5.13
CA VAL A 121 -3.89 -1.22 5.57
C VAL A 121 -2.48 -1.70 5.87
N GLN A 122 -2.32 -2.45 6.96
CA GLN A 122 -1.06 -3.05 7.34
C GLN A 122 -1.19 -4.55 7.53
N HIS A 123 -0.07 -5.26 7.43
CA HIS A 123 0.04 -6.63 7.89
C HIS A 123 0.14 -6.64 9.42
N SER A 124 -0.85 -7.25 10.09
CA SER A 124 -0.99 -7.25 11.56
C SER A 124 -0.68 -8.63 12.16
N GLY A 125 0.31 -9.35 11.60
CA GLY A 125 0.68 -10.68 12.07
C GLY A 125 -0.01 -11.80 11.30
N ALA A 126 -0.13 -12.97 11.92
CA ALA A 126 -0.70 -14.16 11.30
C ALA A 126 -1.59 -14.93 12.30
N GLN A 127 -2.54 -15.69 11.75
CA GLN A 127 -3.44 -16.54 12.53
C GLN A 127 -3.49 -17.95 11.95
N TRP A 128 -3.71 -18.93 12.86
CA TRP A 128 -3.97 -20.29 12.44
C TRP A 128 -5.38 -20.39 11.86
N MET A 129 -5.46 -20.81 10.61
CA MET A 129 -6.72 -21.07 9.95
C MET A 129 -6.84 -22.54 9.60
N LYS A 130 -8.05 -23.06 9.76
CA LYS A 130 -8.39 -24.43 9.35
C LYS A 130 -8.41 -24.48 7.84
N GLY A 131 -7.51 -25.26 7.25
CA GLY A 131 -7.45 -25.51 5.81
C GLY A 131 -8.53 -26.48 5.34
N GLU A 132 -8.45 -26.87 4.08
CA GLU A 132 -9.37 -27.84 3.50
C GLU A 132 -9.21 -29.19 4.18
N ALA A 133 -10.32 -29.86 4.39
CA ALA A 133 -10.32 -31.21 4.94
C ALA A 133 -9.86 -32.20 3.87
N ILE A 134 -8.80 -32.96 4.16
CA ILE A 134 -8.42 -34.10 3.32
C ILE A 134 -9.22 -35.30 3.79
N ALA A 135 -10.14 -35.78 2.97
CA ALA A 135 -10.85 -37.00 3.22
C ALA A 135 -9.91 -38.21 2.90
N ASN A 136 -9.43 -38.86 3.93
CA ASN A 136 -8.70 -40.12 3.73
C ASN A 136 -9.70 -41.28 3.65
N TYR A 137 -9.88 -41.80 2.48
CA TYR A 137 -10.56 -43.10 2.28
C TYR A 137 -9.59 -44.20 2.70
N SER A 138 -9.82 -44.83 3.84
CA SER A 138 -9.16 -46.11 4.11
C SER A 138 -9.80 -47.16 3.23
N ASN A 139 -9.11 -47.58 2.16
CA ASN A 139 -9.46 -48.77 1.38
C ASN A 139 -9.28 -49.99 2.27
N SER A 140 -10.32 -50.37 3.00
CA SER A 140 -10.45 -51.76 3.41
C SER A 140 -10.87 -52.55 2.16
N SER A 141 -10.09 -53.54 1.79
CA SER A 141 -10.28 -54.48 0.68
C SER A 141 -11.74 -54.98 0.65
N ILE A 142 -12.46 -54.55 -0.38
CA ILE A 142 -13.82 -55.01 -0.66
C ILE A 142 -13.69 -56.39 -1.29
N THR A 143 -13.85 -57.44 -0.51
CA THR A 143 -14.28 -58.75 -1.02
C THR A 143 -15.77 -58.64 -1.33
N SER A 144 -16.11 -59.01 -2.58
CA SER A 144 -17.42 -58.97 -3.20
C SER A 144 -18.52 -59.57 -2.32
N GLN A 145 -19.63 -58.85 -2.30
CA GLN A 145 -21.00 -59.14 -1.85
C GLN A 145 -21.38 -58.49 -0.53
N GLU A 146 -22.09 -57.43 -0.72
CA GLU A 146 -23.19 -56.84 0.03
C GLU A 146 -23.07 -55.31 0.03
N PHE A 147 -24.00 -54.65 -0.66
CA PHE A 147 -24.19 -53.20 -0.57
C PHE A 147 -24.81 -52.91 0.81
N ILE A 148 -24.00 -52.74 1.82
CA ILE A 148 -24.41 -52.10 3.05
C ILE A 148 -23.77 -50.71 3.04
N PHE A 149 -24.60 -49.69 2.88
CA PHE A 149 -24.22 -48.29 3.18
C PHE A 149 -23.96 -48.20 4.68
N ASP A 150 -22.80 -48.63 5.13
CA ASP A 150 -22.35 -48.36 6.48
C ASP A 150 -21.63 -47.01 6.49
N ASN A 151 -22.29 -46.04 7.13
CA ASN A 151 -21.95 -44.63 7.19
C ASN A 151 -20.79 -44.38 8.18
N THR A 152 -19.76 -45.22 8.17
CA THR A 152 -18.72 -45.16 9.19
C THR A 152 -17.33 -44.99 8.57
N ASN A 153 -16.69 -43.94 9.01
CA ASN A 153 -15.26 -43.64 8.99
C ASN A 153 -14.69 -42.79 7.85
N ILE A 154 -15.39 -41.74 7.45
CA ILE A 154 -14.69 -40.61 6.80
C ILE A 154 -14.01 -39.80 7.90
N LYS A 155 -12.72 -40.02 8.12
CA LYS A 155 -11.91 -39.17 8.98
C LYS A 155 -11.46 -37.96 8.20
N PHE A 156 -11.99 -36.78 8.56
CA PHE A 156 -11.51 -35.53 8.03
C PHE A 156 -10.26 -35.10 8.79
N ASN A 157 -9.12 -35.14 8.15
CA ASN A 157 -7.90 -34.55 8.66
C ASN A 157 -7.84 -33.11 8.23
N TYR A 158 -7.94 -32.21 9.18
CA TYR A 158 -7.82 -30.78 8.95
C TYR A 158 -6.34 -30.38 9.09
N GLN A 159 -5.82 -29.73 8.06
CA GLN A 159 -4.54 -29.06 8.20
C GLN A 159 -4.77 -27.62 8.67
N TYR A 160 -3.94 -27.17 9.59
CA TYR A 160 -3.95 -25.79 10.01
C TYR A 160 -2.77 -25.09 9.36
N GLU A 161 -3.04 -23.93 8.78
CA GLU A 161 -2.03 -23.12 8.11
C GLU A 161 -1.99 -21.74 8.74
N LEU A 162 -0.79 -21.20 8.84
CA LEU A 162 -0.59 -19.83 9.31
C LEU A 162 -0.87 -18.86 8.16
N LYS A 163 -1.90 -18.02 8.30
CA LYS A 163 -2.34 -17.07 7.27
C LYS A 163 -2.17 -15.63 7.74
N PRO A 164 -1.79 -14.71 6.84
CA PRO A 164 -1.63 -13.30 7.19
C PRO A 164 -2.94 -12.66 7.63
N ILE A 165 -2.84 -11.71 8.55
CA ILE A 165 -3.92 -10.83 8.97
C ILE A 165 -3.64 -9.45 8.40
N PHE A 166 -4.65 -8.85 7.80
CA PHE A 166 -4.62 -7.46 7.35
C PHE A 166 -5.58 -6.63 8.19
N GLU A 167 -5.11 -5.47 8.63
CA GLU A 167 -5.83 -4.59 9.55
C GLU A 167 -5.76 -3.16 9.06
N ILE A 168 -6.86 -2.42 9.23
CA ILE A 168 -6.92 -0.99 8.93
C ILE A 168 -6.18 -0.24 10.04
N TYR A 169 -5.11 0.47 9.70
CA TYR A 169 -4.37 1.28 10.66
C TYR A 169 -4.67 2.79 10.57
N ALA A 170 -5.27 3.24 9.48
CA ALA A 170 -5.75 4.61 9.37
C ALA A 170 -7.02 4.69 8.50
N VAL A 171 -7.91 5.60 8.85
CA VAL A 171 -9.13 5.92 8.09
C VAL A 171 -9.16 7.42 7.91
N ARG A 172 -9.18 7.88 6.65
CA ARG A 172 -9.22 9.31 6.32
C ARG A 172 -10.61 9.86 6.62
N ASP A 173 -10.65 11.00 7.28
CA ASP A 173 -11.89 11.72 7.58
C ASP A 173 -12.70 12.02 6.32
N ASN A 174 -14.02 11.91 6.44
CA ASN A 174 -14.97 12.14 5.35
C ASN A 174 -14.74 11.28 4.09
N SER A 175 -13.95 10.20 4.18
CA SER A 175 -13.74 9.24 3.10
C SER A 175 -14.96 8.34 2.87
N ALA A 176 -14.91 7.53 1.82
CA ALA A 176 -15.92 6.50 1.59
C ALA A 176 -15.93 5.48 2.73
N ALA A 177 -14.76 5.07 3.22
CA ALA A 177 -14.61 4.14 4.33
C ALA A 177 -15.16 4.70 5.65
N ALA A 178 -14.84 5.97 5.98
CA ALA A 178 -15.38 6.62 7.18
C ALA A 178 -16.90 6.69 7.14
N ARG A 179 -17.49 7.05 5.99
CA ARG A 179 -18.95 7.06 5.81
C ARG A 179 -19.59 5.67 5.86
N ALA A 180 -18.85 4.63 5.49
CA ALA A 180 -19.28 3.24 5.61
C ALA A 180 -19.13 2.68 7.04
N GLY A 181 -18.53 3.44 7.96
CA GLY A 181 -18.35 3.06 9.35
C GLY A 181 -17.14 2.19 9.63
N LEU A 182 -16.17 2.10 8.69
CA LEU A 182 -14.90 1.39 8.93
C LEU A 182 -14.08 2.14 9.97
N GLN A 183 -13.40 1.39 10.83
CA GLN A 183 -12.63 1.91 11.96
C GLN A 183 -11.19 1.38 11.96
N ILE A 184 -10.31 2.12 12.63
CA ILE A 184 -8.96 1.66 12.92
C ILE A 184 -9.04 0.40 13.79
N GLY A 185 -8.26 -0.63 13.44
CA GLY A 185 -8.29 -1.94 14.10
C GLY A 185 -9.22 -2.97 13.44
N ASP A 186 -10.04 -2.56 12.48
CA ASP A 186 -10.87 -3.51 11.72
C ASP A 186 -9.99 -4.45 10.90
N LYS A 187 -10.30 -5.76 10.98
CA LYS A 187 -9.61 -6.79 10.21
C LYS A 187 -10.32 -7.04 8.89
N ILE A 188 -9.55 -7.03 7.82
CA ILE A 188 -10.07 -7.32 6.49
C ILE A 188 -10.16 -8.83 6.31
N ILE A 189 -11.37 -9.34 6.25
CA ILE A 189 -11.64 -10.78 6.08
C ILE A 189 -11.77 -11.13 4.60
N LYS A 190 -12.49 -10.30 3.84
CA LYS A 190 -12.75 -10.51 2.41
C LYS A 190 -12.69 -9.20 1.65
N LEU A 191 -12.20 -9.27 0.41
CA LEU A 191 -12.25 -8.20 -0.57
C LEU A 191 -12.75 -8.77 -1.90
N ASN A 192 -13.84 -8.22 -2.44
CA ASN A 192 -14.45 -8.68 -3.70
C ASN A 192 -14.70 -10.19 -3.71
N ASN A 193 -15.28 -10.73 -2.64
CA ASN A 193 -15.56 -12.17 -2.42
C ASN A 193 -14.32 -13.09 -2.32
N LYS A 194 -13.11 -12.53 -2.33
CA LYS A 194 -11.87 -13.28 -2.09
C LYS A 194 -11.45 -13.13 -0.63
N GLU A 195 -11.03 -14.22 -0.02
CA GLU A 195 -10.45 -14.22 1.32
C GLU A 195 -9.18 -13.34 1.34
N ALA A 196 -9.12 -12.39 2.27
CA ALA A 196 -8.02 -11.42 2.30
C ALA A 196 -6.65 -12.08 2.45
N TYR A 197 -6.54 -13.16 3.22
CA TYR A 197 -5.28 -13.89 3.41
C TYR A 197 -4.72 -14.53 2.13
N LYS A 198 -5.51 -14.60 1.04
CA LYS A 198 -5.07 -15.07 -0.29
C LYS A 198 -4.54 -13.93 -1.18
N LEU A 199 -4.62 -12.70 -0.70
CA LEU A 199 -4.20 -11.50 -1.41
C LEU A 199 -2.86 -11.00 -0.87
N SER A 200 -2.14 -10.26 -1.69
CA SER A 200 -1.00 -9.48 -1.22
C SER A 200 -1.48 -8.14 -0.65
N LEU A 201 -0.71 -7.52 0.24
CA LEU A 201 -1.02 -6.19 0.76
C LEU A 201 -1.20 -5.18 -0.37
N GLU A 202 -0.34 -5.22 -1.38
CA GLU A 202 -0.45 -4.38 -2.57
C GLU A 202 -1.79 -4.55 -3.31
N SER A 203 -2.30 -5.79 -3.41
CA SER A 203 -3.61 -6.06 -4.05
C SER A 203 -4.80 -5.57 -3.24
N ILE A 204 -4.61 -5.32 -1.94
CA ILE A 204 -5.66 -4.82 -1.05
C ILE A 204 -5.68 -3.29 -1.07
N THR A 205 -4.53 -2.66 -1.28
CA THR A 205 -4.36 -1.19 -1.24
C THR A 205 -4.51 -0.50 -2.60
N ASN A 206 -4.42 -1.25 -3.70
CA ASN A 206 -4.65 -0.79 -5.07
C ASN A 206 -6.02 -1.25 -5.58
#